data_457f5f6babcebffd08de3427defc90cf
#
_entry.id   457f5f6babcebffd08de3427defc90cf
#
_cell.length_a   1.000
_cell.length_b   1.000
_cell.length_c   1.000
_cell.angle_alpha   90.00
_cell.angle_beta   90.00
_cell.angle_gamma   90.00
#
_symmetry.space_group_name_H-M   'P 1'
#
loop_
_entity.id
_entity.type
_entity.pdbx_description
1 polymer ?
#
loop_
_entity_poly.entity_id
_entity_poly.type
_entity_poly.pdbx_seq_one_letter_code
_entity_poly.pdbx_strand_id
1 'polypeptide(L)'
;MELHGDRNISDDKAMIGGLGKIDNQTFMFIGQQKGNNIKTRQYRNFGMANPEGYRKALRLMKLAEKFNIPIVTMIDTPGAYPGIEAEERGQAEAIARNLYEMFNIKTQIIVIVIGEGASGGALGIGIGDKIMMLENTWYSVISPESCSSILWRSWDYKEEAANVLKLTPSDMIDNKLIDWDHLDIYTEQEAFGRIYNDIFIENMKKRIIYK
;
A
#
# COMPACT_ATOMS: atom_id res chain seq x y z
N MET A 1 2.07 -18.01 -5.40
CA MET A 1 3.40 -18.06 -6.08
C MET A 1 4.00 -16.67 -6.01
N GLU A 2 5.13 -16.51 -5.32
CA GLU A 2 5.86 -15.23 -5.22
C GLU A 2 6.64 -14.95 -6.52
N LEU A 3 6.69 -13.68 -6.93
CA LEU A 3 7.37 -13.20 -8.13
C LEU A 3 8.42 -12.14 -7.76
N HIS A 4 9.66 -12.37 -8.13
CA HIS A 4 10.82 -11.60 -7.70
C HIS A 4 11.38 -10.68 -8.80
N GLY A 5 12.10 -9.64 -8.36
CA GLY A 5 12.93 -8.75 -9.17
C GLY A 5 12.17 -7.71 -9.98
N ASP A 6 12.82 -6.58 -10.20
CA ASP A 6 12.30 -5.45 -10.98
C ASP A 6 12.55 -5.57 -12.49
N ARG A 7 13.35 -6.56 -12.93
CA ARG A 7 13.85 -6.75 -14.30
C ARG A 7 14.79 -5.64 -14.79
N ASN A 8 15.36 -4.87 -13.87
CA ASN A 8 16.31 -3.81 -14.18
C ASN A 8 17.60 -3.97 -13.35
N ILE A 9 17.52 -3.79 -12.03
CA ILE A 9 18.69 -3.78 -11.14
C ILE A 9 18.70 -5.00 -10.23
N SER A 10 17.66 -5.18 -9.40
CA SER A 10 17.63 -6.27 -8.41
C SER A 10 16.23 -6.60 -7.90
N ASP A 11 16.16 -7.40 -6.84
CA ASP A 11 14.94 -7.62 -6.06
C ASP A 11 14.97 -6.81 -4.77
N ASP A 12 13.83 -6.29 -4.38
CA ASP A 12 13.62 -5.62 -3.09
C ASP A 12 12.96 -6.57 -2.09
N LYS A 13 13.44 -6.58 -0.85
CA LYS A 13 12.98 -7.49 0.20
C LYS A 13 11.80 -6.92 1.03
N ALA A 14 11.64 -5.62 1.03
CA ALA A 14 10.50 -4.96 1.70
C ALA A 14 9.22 -5.06 0.88
N MET A 15 9.32 -4.97 -0.44
CA MET A 15 8.18 -5.15 -1.35
C MET A 15 8.07 -6.61 -1.77
N ILE A 16 6.97 -7.26 -1.47
CA ILE A 16 6.67 -8.62 -1.94
C ILE A 16 5.48 -8.58 -2.89
N GLY A 17 5.40 -9.57 -3.76
CA GLY A 17 4.24 -9.69 -4.63
C GLY A 17 4.21 -11.00 -5.39
N GLY A 18 3.02 -11.40 -5.79
CA GLY A 18 2.80 -12.66 -6.47
C GLY A 18 1.33 -13.02 -6.66
N LEU A 19 1.12 -14.16 -7.28
CA LEU A 19 -0.22 -14.70 -7.52
C LEU A 19 -0.69 -15.55 -6.33
N GLY A 20 -1.91 -15.26 -5.89
CA GLY A 20 -2.63 -16.04 -4.89
C GLY A 20 -4.06 -16.34 -5.35
N LYS A 21 -4.74 -17.24 -4.63
CA LYS A 21 -6.15 -17.53 -4.86
C LYS A 21 -6.95 -17.32 -3.59
N ILE A 22 -8.12 -16.72 -3.76
CA ILE A 22 -9.17 -16.69 -2.76
C ILE A 22 -10.34 -17.44 -3.42
N ASP A 23 -10.80 -18.52 -2.79
CA ASP A 23 -11.72 -19.48 -3.39
C ASP A 23 -11.19 -19.96 -4.77
N ASN A 24 -11.91 -19.72 -5.84
CA ASN A 24 -11.49 -20.08 -7.19
C ASN A 24 -10.96 -18.89 -8.02
N GLN A 25 -10.94 -17.67 -7.44
CA GLN A 25 -10.49 -16.47 -8.13
C GLN A 25 -8.99 -16.24 -7.89
N THR A 26 -8.24 -15.96 -8.97
CA THR A 26 -6.82 -15.58 -8.89
C THR A 26 -6.70 -14.06 -8.74
N PHE A 27 -5.79 -13.64 -7.85
CA PHE A 27 -5.44 -12.25 -7.58
C PHE A 27 -3.93 -12.04 -7.70
N MET A 28 -3.53 -10.82 -8.04
CA MET A 28 -2.18 -10.33 -7.87
C MET A 28 -2.11 -9.59 -6.52
N PHE A 29 -1.36 -10.16 -5.57
CA PHE A 29 -1.08 -9.53 -4.29
C PHE A 29 0.26 -8.79 -4.36
N ILE A 30 0.30 -7.56 -3.86
CA ILE A 30 1.51 -6.74 -3.78
C ILE A 30 1.47 -6.05 -2.42
N GLY A 31 2.55 -6.09 -1.65
CA GLY A 31 2.53 -5.46 -0.34
C GLY A 31 3.90 -5.21 0.25
N GLN A 32 3.93 -4.32 1.22
CA GLN A 32 5.10 -4.05 2.04
C GLN A 32 5.12 -4.99 3.23
N GLN A 33 6.28 -5.56 3.52
CA GLN A 33 6.46 -6.47 4.63
C GLN A 33 7.59 -6.01 5.54
N LYS A 34 7.26 -5.76 6.81
CA LYS A 34 8.24 -5.35 7.83
C LYS A 34 9.00 -6.50 8.47
N GLY A 35 8.41 -7.69 8.48
CA GLY A 35 8.87 -8.82 9.27
C GLY A 35 8.37 -8.76 10.72
N ASN A 36 8.45 -9.90 11.43
CA ASN A 36 7.87 -10.12 12.75
C ASN A 36 8.91 -10.20 13.91
N ASN A 37 10.20 -10.19 13.60
CA ASN A 37 11.29 -10.17 14.58
C ASN A 37 12.46 -9.31 14.06
N ILE A 38 13.44 -9.01 14.92
CA ILE A 38 14.56 -8.11 14.59
C ILE A 38 15.28 -8.54 13.31
N LYS A 39 15.60 -9.84 13.15
CA LYS A 39 16.32 -10.34 11.98
C LYS A 39 15.52 -10.17 10.69
N THR A 40 14.23 -10.52 10.72
CA THR A 40 13.35 -10.36 9.55
C THR A 40 13.05 -8.90 9.26
N ARG A 41 12.94 -8.04 10.27
CA ARG A 41 12.80 -6.59 10.08
C ARG A 41 14.02 -5.98 9.41
N GLN A 42 15.22 -6.31 9.86
CA GLN A 42 16.44 -5.88 9.17
C GLN A 42 16.51 -6.40 7.73
N TYR A 43 16.23 -7.68 7.51
CA TYR A 43 16.19 -8.28 6.18
C TYR A 43 15.18 -7.62 5.24
N ARG A 44 14.02 -7.20 5.77
CA ARG A 44 12.94 -6.51 5.06
C ARG A 44 13.08 -4.99 5.07
N ASN A 45 14.24 -4.47 5.48
CA ASN A 45 14.50 -3.04 5.60
C ASN A 45 13.37 -2.28 6.31
N PHE A 46 12.80 -2.90 7.36
CA PHE A 46 11.68 -2.36 8.17
C PHE A 46 10.43 -1.99 7.34
N GLY A 47 10.24 -2.59 6.18
CA GLY A 47 9.15 -2.25 5.26
C GLY A 47 9.43 -1.04 4.37
N MET A 48 10.61 -0.46 4.44
CA MET A 48 11.04 0.65 3.59
C MET A 48 11.58 0.12 2.26
N ALA A 49 10.76 0.17 1.22
CA ALA A 49 11.15 -0.30 -0.10
C ALA A 49 12.17 0.62 -0.79
N ASN A 50 13.13 0.01 -1.46
CA ASN A 50 14.03 0.66 -2.42
C ASN A 50 13.33 0.88 -3.78
N PRO A 51 13.94 1.62 -4.73
CA PRO A 51 13.38 1.84 -6.06
C PRO A 51 12.99 0.55 -6.77
N GLU A 52 13.78 -0.52 -6.58
CA GLU A 52 13.52 -1.85 -7.14
C GLU A 52 12.19 -2.42 -6.67
N GLY A 53 11.77 -2.13 -5.44
CA GLY A 53 10.50 -2.55 -4.89
C GLY A 53 9.31 -1.92 -5.62
N TYR A 54 9.36 -0.61 -5.84
CA TYR A 54 8.32 0.10 -6.59
C TYR A 54 8.28 -0.32 -8.05
N ARG A 55 9.43 -0.48 -8.72
CA ARG A 55 9.49 -1.01 -10.10
C ARG A 55 8.96 -2.44 -10.18
N LYS A 56 9.28 -3.30 -9.20
CA LYS A 56 8.71 -4.65 -9.10
C LYS A 56 7.19 -4.59 -8.96
N ALA A 57 6.67 -3.75 -8.07
CA ALA A 57 5.23 -3.57 -7.89
C ALA A 57 4.54 -3.19 -9.20
N LEU A 58 5.06 -2.17 -9.90
CA LEU A 58 4.50 -1.76 -11.19
C LEU A 58 4.55 -2.88 -12.24
N ARG A 59 5.67 -3.59 -12.32
CA ARG A 59 5.81 -4.73 -13.23
C ARG A 59 4.73 -5.79 -12.97
N LEU A 60 4.45 -6.08 -11.70
CA LEU A 60 3.42 -7.05 -11.32
C LEU A 60 2.01 -6.53 -11.61
N MET A 61 1.75 -5.24 -11.41
CA MET A 61 0.49 -4.61 -11.77
C MET A 61 0.24 -4.69 -13.29
N LYS A 62 1.27 -4.40 -14.12
CA LYS A 62 1.19 -4.54 -15.58
C LYS A 62 0.99 -6.00 -16.02
N LEU A 63 1.60 -6.93 -15.31
CA LEU A 63 1.38 -8.36 -15.55
C LEU A 63 -0.08 -8.76 -15.23
N ALA A 64 -0.62 -8.30 -14.12
CA ALA A 64 -2.00 -8.53 -13.74
C ALA A 64 -2.99 -7.92 -14.76
N GLU A 65 -2.74 -6.68 -15.18
CA GLU A 65 -3.51 -6.03 -16.24
C GLU A 65 -3.55 -6.84 -17.53
N LYS A 66 -2.40 -7.33 -17.99
CA LYS A 66 -2.28 -8.13 -19.20
C LYS A 66 -3.17 -9.38 -19.18
N PHE A 67 -3.35 -10.00 -18.02
CA PHE A 67 -4.16 -11.21 -17.86
C PHE A 67 -5.54 -10.93 -17.24
N ASN A 68 -5.91 -9.67 -17.10
CA ASN A 68 -7.16 -9.24 -16.47
C ASN A 68 -7.37 -9.85 -15.07
N ILE A 69 -6.27 -9.90 -14.28
CA ILE A 69 -6.26 -10.38 -12.90
C ILE A 69 -6.44 -9.19 -11.96
N PRO A 70 -7.42 -9.20 -11.04
CA PRO A 70 -7.57 -8.13 -10.06
C PRO A 70 -6.35 -8.04 -9.13
N ILE A 71 -6.05 -6.81 -8.70
CA ILE A 71 -4.89 -6.48 -7.88
C ILE A 71 -5.35 -6.13 -6.48
N VAL A 72 -4.64 -6.65 -5.48
CA VAL A 72 -4.76 -6.24 -4.08
C VAL A 72 -3.41 -5.72 -3.63
N THR A 73 -3.37 -4.45 -3.20
CA THR A 73 -2.17 -3.89 -2.57
C THR A 73 -2.36 -3.79 -1.06
N MET A 74 -1.30 -4.11 -0.31
CA MET A 74 -1.29 -4.06 1.16
C MET A 74 -0.18 -3.12 1.64
N ILE A 75 -0.58 -2.07 2.36
CA ILE A 75 0.33 -1.01 2.80
C ILE A 75 0.70 -1.24 4.27
N ASP A 76 2.00 -1.40 4.53
CA ASP A 76 2.59 -1.40 5.86
C ASP A 76 4.05 -0.93 5.79
N THR A 77 4.24 0.39 5.79
CA THR A 77 5.55 1.04 5.66
C THR A 77 5.65 2.33 6.47
N PRO A 78 6.77 2.59 7.14
CA PRO A 78 7.06 3.91 7.71
C PRO A 78 7.48 4.95 6.64
N GLY A 79 7.61 4.54 5.38
CA GLY A 79 8.02 5.38 4.25
C GLY A 79 8.88 4.63 3.23
N ALA A 80 9.25 5.31 2.17
CA ALA A 80 10.25 4.82 1.22
C ALA A 80 11.65 4.89 1.84
N TYR A 81 12.57 4.00 1.45
CA TYR A 81 13.94 4.04 1.96
C TYR A 81 14.66 5.34 1.55
N PRO A 82 15.18 6.12 2.53
CA PRO A 82 15.70 7.46 2.29
C PRO A 82 17.23 7.49 2.03
N GLY A 83 17.87 6.35 1.78
CA GLY A 83 19.32 6.26 1.61
C GLY A 83 19.80 6.88 0.28
N ILE A 84 21.03 7.39 0.27
CA ILE A 84 21.66 7.99 -0.92
C ILE A 84 21.65 7.01 -2.10
N GLU A 85 21.95 5.76 -1.85
CA GLU A 85 21.94 4.70 -2.87
C GLU A 85 20.52 4.45 -3.46
N ALA A 86 19.47 4.76 -2.75
CA ALA A 86 18.11 4.71 -3.29
C ALA A 86 17.84 5.92 -4.19
N GLU A 87 18.27 7.11 -3.79
CA GLU A 87 18.19 8.31 -4.61
C GLU A 87 18.96 8.14 -5.92
N GLU A 88 20.19 7.63 -5.87
CA GLU A 88 21.03 7.34 -7.07
C GLU A 88 20.34 6.36 -8.03
N ARG A 89 19.52 5.43 -7.52
CA ARG A 89 18.77 4.47 -8.33
C ARG A 89 17.36 4.92 -8.68
N GLY A 90 17.02 6.18 -8.38
CA GLY A 90 15.77 6.83 -8.80
C GLY A 90 14.57 6.52 -7.91
N GLN A 91 14.69 6.70 -6.58
CA GLN A 91 13.59 6.46 -5.63
C GLN A 91 12.35 7.33 -5.96
N ALA A 92 12.55 8.61 -6.16
CA ALA A 92 11.47 9.54 -6.48
C ALA A 92 10.81 9.21 -7.84
N GLU A 93 11.62 8.88 -8.86
CA GLU A 93 11.11 8.47 -10.18
C GLU A 93 10.28 7.20 -10.09
N ALA A 94 10.76 6.18 -9.38
CA ALA A 94 10.04 4.91 -9.26
C ALA A 94 8.67 5.07 -8.59
N ILE A 95 8.58 5.91 -7.55
CA ILE A 95 7.31 6.23 -6.89
C ILE A 95 6.41 7.04 -7.84
N ALA A 96 6.91 8.11 -8.43
CA ALA A 96 6.14 8.96 -9.33
C ALA A 96 5.61 8.21 -10.55
N ARG A 97 6.44 7.30 -11.10
CA ARG A 97 6.03 6.41 -12.19
C ARG A 97 4.89 5.50 -11.77
N ASN A 98 4.96 4.91 -10.58
CA ASN A 98 3.88 4.07 -10.06
C ASN A 98 2.57 4.86 -9.94
N LEU A 99 2.61 6.07 -9.37
CA LEU A 99 1.44 6.94 -9.27
C LEU A 99 0.80 7.17 -10.63
N TYR A 100 1.59 7.57 -11.61
CA TYR A 100 1.10 7.83 -12.97
C TYR A 100 0.51 6.58 -13.64
N GLU A 101 1.22 5.46 -13.56
CA GLU A 101 0.82 4.22 -14.24
C GLU A 101 -0.40 3.55 -13.57
N MET A 102 -0.54 3.63 -12.24
CA MET A 102 -1.67 3.05 -11.52
C MET A 102 -3.00 3.68 -11.95
N PHE A 103 -3.05 4.98 -12.24
CA PHE A 103 -4.23 5.63 -12.81
C PHE A 103 -4.64 5.08 -14.18
N ASN A 104 -3.70 4.51 -14.92
CA ASN A 104 -3.93 4.01 -16.28
C ASN A 104 -4.20 2.49 -16.33
N ILE A 105 -4.03 1.78 -15.21
CA ILE A 105 -4.30 0.33 -15.14
C ILE A 105 -5.80 0.06 -15.29
N LYS A 106 -6.13 -0.85 -16.20
CA LYS A 106 -7.53 -1.15 -16.57
C LYS A 106 -8.16 -2.27 -15.73
N THR A 107 -7.34 -3.07 -15.04
CA THR A 107 -7.87 -4.05 -14.10
C THR A 107 -8.14 -3.41 -12.74
N GLN A 108 -8.99 -4.05 -11.95
CA GLN A 108 -9.38 -3.52 -10.64
C GLN A 108 -8.22 -3.55 -9.65
N ILE A 109 -8.03 -2.45 -8.91
CA ILE A 109 -7.06 -2.34 -7.82
C ILE A 109 -7.80 -2.05 -6.52
N ILE A 110 -7.58 -2.89 -5.51
CA ILE A 110 -8.02 -2.65 -4.13
C ILE A 110 -6.78 -2.41 -3.26
N VAL A 111 -6.81 -1.32 -2.52
CA VAL A 111 -5.75 -0.92 -1.60
C VAL A 111 -6.22 -1.15 -0.17
N ILE A 112 -5.37 -1.77 0.66
CA ILE A 112 -5.66 -2.02 2.07
C ILE A 112 -4.48 -1.51 2.90
N VAL A 113 -4.73 -0.55 3.80
CA VAL A 113 -3.75 -0.14 4.82
C VAL A 113 -3.87 -1.12 5.98
N ILE A 114 -2.85 -1.94 6.18
CA ILE A 114 -2.84 -3.01 7.19
C ILE A 114 -1.97 -2.68 8.43
N GLY A 115 -1.29 -1.54 8.40
CA GLY A 115 -0.42 -1.07 9.46
C GLY A 115 -0.11 0.40 9.30
N GLU A 116 1.16 0.74 9.09
CA GLU A 116 1.59 2.12 8.84
C GLU A 116 1.48 2.48 7.36
N GLY A 117 0.76 3.55 7.06
CA GLY A 117 0.65 4.09 5.72
C GLY A 117 1.38 5.43 5.60
N ALA A 118 2.73 5.42 5.48
CA ALA A 118 3.49 6.66 5.53
C ALA A 118 3.98 7.15 4.17
N SER A 119 3.68 8.43 3.91
CA SER A 119 4.32 9.27 2.90
C SER A 119 4.29 8.67 1.47
N GLY A 120 5.25 9.05 0.63
CA GLY A 120 5.42 8.53 -0.72
C GLY A 120 5.64 7.01 -0.78
N GLY A 121 6.14 6.41 0.31
CA GLY A 121 6.28 4.96 0.42
C GLY A 121 4.96 4.22 0.36
N ALA A 122 3.95 4.72 1.03
CA ALA A 122 2.60 4.19 0.97
C ALA A 122 1.93 4.51 -0.37
N LEU A 123 2.04 5.76 -0.83
CA LEU A 123 1.43 6.21 -2.09
C LEU A 123 1.93 5.41 -3.31
N GLY A 124 3.19 4.98 -3.33
CA GLY A 124 3.78 4.23 -4.44
C GLY A 124 3.04 2.93 -4.81
N ILE A 125 2.15 2.43 -3.94
CA ILE A 125 1.22 1.32 -4.21
C ILE A 125 -0.20 1.63 -3.70
N GLY A 126 -0.49 2.89 -3.40
CA GLY A 126 -1.68 3.35 -2.67
C GLY A 126 -2.81 3.90 -3.52
N ILE A 127 -2.72 3.83 -4.84
CA ILE A 127 -3.79 4.30 -5.75
C ILE A 127 -4.63 3.11 -6.21
N GLY A 128 -5.94 3.21 -6.06
CA GLY A 128 -6.83 2.12 -6.46
C GLY A 128 -8.28 2.56 -6.67
N ASP A 129 -9.10 1.63 -7.14
CA ASP A 129 -10.54 1.82 -7.30
C ASP A 129 -11.28 1.85 -5.96
N LYS A 130 -10.70 1.18 -4.94
CA LYS A 130 -11.15 1.18 -3.56
C LYS A 130 -9.96 1.23 -2.61
N ILE A 131 -10.08 2.06 -1.57
CA ILE A 131 -9.07 2.21 -0.52
C ILE A 131 -9.73 1.91 0.81
N MET A 132 -9.13 1.00 1.58
CA MET A 132 -9.62 0.55 2.87
C MET A 132 -8.52 0.63 3.92
N MET A 133 -8.90 0.78 5.18
CA MET A 133 -7.99 0.75 6.31
C MET A 133 -8.49 -0.21 7.39
N LEU A 134 -7.57 -0.90 8.06
CA LEU A 134 -7.88 -1.63 9.27
C LEU A 134 -8.06 -0.63 10.43
N GLU A 135 -8.88 -0.98 11.42
CA GLU A 135 -9.27 -0.11 12.54
C GLU A 135 -8.07 0.52 13.28
N ASN A 136 -7.02 -0.27 13.55
CA ASN A 136 -5.86 0.16 14.32
C ASN A 136 -4.65 0.53 13.43
N THR A 137 -4.91 1.19 12.31
CA THR A 137 -3.89 1.65 11.36
C THR A 137 -3.89 3.18 11.26
N TRP A 138 -2.89 3.72 10.59
CA TRP A 138 -2.83 5.14 10.31
C TRP A 138 -2.29 5.41 8.90
N TYR A 139 -2.73 6.53 8.33
CA TYR A 139 -2.33 6.95 6.99
C TYR A 139 -1.97 8.44 7.00
N SER A 140 -0.75 8.78 6.60
CA SER A 140 -0.28 10.16 6.66
C SER A 140 0.83 10.46 5.66
N VAL A 141 0.88 11.71 5.25
CA VAL A 141 1.98 12.25 4.43
C VAL A 141 3.30 12.36 5.21
N ILE A 142 3.22 12.55 6.53
CA ILE A 142 4.38 12.81 7.41
C ILE A 142 4.10 12.31 8.83
N SER A 143 5.15 11.99 9.59
CA SER A 143 4.97 11.65 11.01
C SER A 143 4.58 12.88 11.86
N PRO A 144 3.84 12.70 12.96
CA PRO A 144 3.52 13.80 13.87
C PRO A 144 4.75 14.53 14.41
N GLU A 145 5.84 13.81 14.71
CA GLU A 145 7.10 14.38 15.18
C GLU A 145 7.73 15.29 14.12
N SER A 146 7.77 14.83 12.88
CA SER A 146 8.30 15.63 11.76
C SER A 146 7.41 16.82 11.45
N CYS A 147 6.09 16.66 11.49
CA CYS A 147 5.13 17.73 11.36
C CYS A 147 5.31 18.80 12.45
N SER A 148 5.42 18.36 13.71
CA SER A 148 5.70 19.23 14.85
C SER A 148 7.00 20.02 14.67
N SER A 149 8.07 19.36 14.24
CA SER A 149 9.36 20.00 13.96
C SER A 149 9.28 21.08 12.88
N ILE A 150 8.49 20.83 11.82
CA ILE A 150 8.35 21.77 10.70
C ILE A 150 7.48 22.99 11.10
N LEU A 151 6.33 22.75 11.73
CA LEU A 151 5.36 23.80 12.02
C LEU A 151 5.70 24.60 13.27
N TRP A 152 6.15 23.94 14.34
CA TRP A 152 6.40 24.58 15.64
C TRP A 152 7.89 24.60 16.03
N ARG A 153 8.79 24.01 15.25
CA ARG A 153 10.24 23.90 15.50
C ARG A 153 10.57 23.23 16.83
N SER A 154 9.67 22.36 17.31
CA SER A 154 9.82 21.56 18.53
C SER A 154 9.07 20.24 18.39
N TRP A 155 9.52 19.20 19.08
CA TRP A 155 8.81 17.92 19.19
C TRP A 155 7.71 17.91 20.25
N ASP A 156 7.63 18.96 21.06
CA ASP A 156 6.67 19.04 22.17
C ASP A 156 5.21 19.08 21.69
N TYR A 157 4.98 19.50 20.44
CA TYR A 157 3.66 19.62 19.82
C TYR A 157 3.25 18.40 18.97
N LYS A 158 3.89 17.24 19.16
CA LYS A 158 3.60 16.03 18.37
C LYS A 158 2.17 15.53 18.52
N GLU A 159 1.56 15.66 19.70
CA GLU A 159 0.16 15.28 19.95
C GLU A 159 -0.80 16.20 19.22
N GLU A 160 -0.53 17.51 19.22
CA GLU A 160 -1.28 18.51 18.46
C GLU A 160 -1.14 18.27 16.96
N ALA A 161 0.08 17.98 16.50
CA ALA A 161 0.35 17.61 15.12
C ALA A 161 -0.44 16.37 14.69
N ALA A 162 -0.50 15.32 15.52
CA ALA A 162 -1.27 14.11 15.25
C ALA A 162 -2.77 14.41 15.10
N ASN A 163 -3.33 15.25 15.97
CA ASN A 163 -4.72 15.67 15.92
C ASN A 163 -5.06 16.48 14.65
N VAL A 164 -4.14 17.34 14.21
CA VAL A 164 -4.32 18.17 13.01
C VAL A 164 -4.14 17.34 11.73
N LEU A 165 -3.23 16.38 11.72
CA LEU A 165 -2.97 15.50 10.57
C LEU A 165 -4.12 14.55 10.22
N LYS A 166 -5.02 14.29 11.18
CA LYS A 166 -6.19 13.43 10.91
C LYS A 166 -5.80 12.05 10.38
N LEU A 167 -5.10 11.26 11.21
CA LEU A 167 -4.39 10.04 10.80
C LEU A 167 -5.25 8.78 10.80
N THR A 168 -6.35 8.79 11.57
CA THR A 168 -7.14 7.58 11.86
C THR A 168 -8.05 7.18 10.70
N PRO A 169 -8.49 5.91 10.63
CA PRO A 169 -9.45 5.48 9.62
C PRO A 169 -10.73 6.32 9.60
N SER A 170 -11.30 6.66 10.76
CA SER A 170 -12.47 7.53 10.85
C SER A 170 -12.21 8.94 10.29
N ASP A 171 -11.05 9.54 10.60
CA ASP A 171 -10.66 10.81 9.99
C ASP A 171 -10.55 10.72 8.47
N MET A 172 -10.00 9.62 7.96
CA MET A 172 -9.83 9.41 6.51
C MET A 172 -11.17 9.21 5.79
N ILE A 173 -12.15 8.54 6.42
CA ILE A 173 -13.53 8.44 5.92
C ILE A 173 -14.19 9.82 5.87
N ASP A 174 -14.12 10.57 6.96
CA ASP A 174 -14.72 11.92 7.06
C ASP A 174 -14.15 12.86 5.98
N ASN A 175 -12.86 12.73 5.69
CA ASN A 175 -12.19 13.46 4.62
C ASN A 175 -12.36 12.85 3.22
N LYS A 176 -13.10 11.74 3.08
CA LYS A 176 -13.35 11.03 1.81
C LYS A 176 -12.08 10.56 1.10
N LEU A 177 -11.06 10.22 1.86
CA LEU A 177 -9.77 9.72 1.37
C LEU A 177 -9.75 8.20 1.25
N ILE A 178 -10.61 7.52 2.00
CA ILE A 178 -10.82 6.08 1.93
C ILE A 178 -12.30 5.74 1.79
N ASP A 179 -12.58 4.54 1.32
CA ASP A 179 -13.96 4.09 1.05
C ASP A 179 -14.56 3.32 2.22
N TRP A 180 -13.73 2.76 3.13
CA TRP A 180 -14.19 1.94 4.24
C TRP A 180 -13.16 1.84 5.37
N ASP A 181 -13.64 1.96 6.65
CA ASP A 181 -12.82 1.96 7.87
C ASP A 181 -13.04 0.75 8.81
N HIS A 182 -14.09 -0.05 8.59
CA HIS A 182 -14.47 -1.16 9.48
C HIS A 182 -14.12 -2.52 8.89
N LEU A 183 -12.83 -2.85 8.87
CA LEU A 183 -12.39 -4.22 8.81
C LEU A 183 -12.14 -4.72 10.23
N ASP A 184 -13.22 -5.04 10.95
CA ASP A 184 -13.15 -5.80 12.20
C ASP A 184 -12.50 -7.14 11.88
N ILE A 185 -11.23 -7.28 12.21
CA ILE A 185 -10.52 -8.56 12.04
C ILE A 185 -10.80 -9.42 13.26
N TYR A 186 -11.84 -10.22 13.20
CA TYR A 186 -11.98 -11.35 14.14
C TYR A 186 -11.03 -12.50 13.73
N THR A 187 -10.77 -12.69 12.44
CA THR A 187 -9.73 -13.57 11.90
C THR A 187 -9.27 -13.06 10.53
N GLU A 188 -8.02 -13.36 10.12
CA GLU A 188 -7.53 -13.05 8.77
C GLU A 188 -8.44 -13.61 7.66
N GLN A 189 -9.04 -14.79 7.89
CA GLN A 189 -9.95 -15.45 6.96
C GLN A 189 -11.28 -14.69 6.81
N GLU A 190 -11.84 -14.16 7.88
CA GLU A 190 -13.10 -13.41 7.83
C GLU A 190 -12.93 -12.03 7.18
N ALA A 191 -11.82 -11.34 7.44
CA ALA A 191 -11.50 -10.08 6.77
C ALA A 191 -11.38 -10.26 5.26
N PHE A 192 -10.63 -11.26 4.81
CA PHE A 192 -10.51 -11.58 3.39
C PHE A 192 -11.82 -12.06 2.77
N GLY A 193 -12.62 -12.82 3.48
CA GLY A 193 -13.94 -13.28 3.03
C GLY A 193 -14.91 -12.12 2.79
N ARG A 194 -14.94 -11.11 3.65
CA ARG A 194 -15.76 -9.89 3.48
C ARG A 194 -15.25 -9.01 2.34
N ILE A 195 -13.94 -8.78 2.25
CA ILE A 195 -13.32 -8.06 1.13
C ILE A 195 -13.72 -8.72 -0.20
N TYR A 196 -13.68 -10.05 -0.27
CA TYR A 196 -14.06 -10.78 -1.46
C TYR A 196 -15.56 -10.69 -1.79
N ASN A 197 -16.43 -10.98 -0.83
CA ASN A 197 -17.87 -11.05 -1.07
C ASN A 197 -18.50 -9.66 -1.28
N ASP A 198 -18.19 -8.70 -0.40
CA ASP A 198 -18.91 -7.43 -0.37
C ASP A 198 -18.32 -6.40 -1.35
N ILE A 199 -17.02 -6.49 -1.64
CA ILE A 199 -16.35 -5.51 -2.48
C ILE A 199 -16.07 -6.03 -3.88
N PHE A 200 -15.44 -7.20 -4.02
CA PHE A 200 -15.08 -7.73 -5.34
C PHE A 200 -16.30 -8.18 -6.14
N ILE A 201 -17.20 -8.95 -5.53
CA ILE A 201 -18.38 -9.47 -6.23
C ILE A 201 -19.34 -8.34 -6.59
N GLU A 202 -19.56 -7.36 -5.70
CA GLU A 202 -20.43 -6.22 -6.01
C GLU A 202 -19.88 -5.32 -7.11
N ASN A 203 -18.59 -5.01 -7.08
CA ASN A 203 -17.96 -4.18 -8.10
C ASN A 203 -17.79 -4.91 -9.45
N MET A 204 -17.53 -6.21 -9.45
CA MET A 204 -17.55 -7.00 -10.68
C MET A 204 -18.93 -7.01 -11.32
N LYS A 205 -20.00 -7.15 -10.54
CA LYS A 205 -21.38 -7.06 -11.05
C LYS A 205 -21.68 -5.70 -11.68
N LYS A 206 -21.22 -4.60 -11.06
CA LYS A 206 -21.38 -3.23 -11.60
C LYS A 206 -20.63 -3.03 -12.91
N ARG A 207 -19.41 -3.56 -13.09
CA ARG A 207 -18.65 -3.46 -14.35
C ARG A 207 -19.25 -4.27 -15.51
N ILE A 208 -19.96 -5.34 -15.23
CA ILE A 208 -20.64 -6.15 -16.25
C ILE A 208 -21.88 -5.42 -16.82
N ILE A 209 -22.48 -4.52 -16.04
CA ILE A 209 -23.68 -3.76 -16.47
C ILE A 209 -23.32 -2.53 -17.34
N TYR A 210 -22.06 -2.08 -17.35
CA TYR A 210 -21.58 -0.91 -18.11
C TYR A 210 -20.70 -1.25 -19.33
N LYS A 211 -20.73 -2.50 -19.80
CA LYS A 211 -20.24 -2.92 -21.11
C LYS A 211 -21.43 -3.42 -21.96
#